data_2c65ea39544f4d0d6b019e1d552fb425
#
_entry.id   2c65ea39544f4d0d6b019e1d552fb425
#
_cell.length_a   1.000
_cell.length_b   1.000
_cell.length_c   1.000
_cell.angle_alpha   90.00
_cell.angle_beta   90.00
_cell.angle_gamma   90.00
#
_symmetry.space_group_name_H-M   'P 1'
#
loop_
_entity.id
_entity.type
_entity.pdbx_description
1 polymer ?
#
loop_
_entity_poly.entity_id
_entity_poly.type
_entity_poly.pdbx_seq_one_letter_code
_entity_poly.pdbx_strand_id
1 'polypeptide(L)'
;AQMKGKSTSENIERNFGMPEPEGYRKALRLMKQAEKFHRPIICFVDTPGAFCGMEAEERGQGEAIARNLYEMSSLETPILSVLIGEGGSGGALAMAVADEVWILENAVYSILSPEGYAAILWKDGSQAARAAKAMKLTSYDLYKAGFVEKIISEPESYTLDSMMNVFDNLEENISAFLENSKKMTEKERVDHTGVS
;
A
#
# COMPACT_ATOMS: atom_id res chain seq x y z
N ALA A 1 12.80 -4.14 2.04
CA ALA A 1 11.61 -4.38 1.22
C ALA A 1 11.24 -5.86 1.26
N GLN A 2 9.95 -6.12 1.33
CA GLN A 2 9.41 -7.47 1.17
C GLN A 2 8.96 -7.62 -0.29
N MET A 3 9.38 -8.68 -0.94
CA MET A 3 9.07 -8.92 -2.35
C MET A 3 8.52 -10.33 -2.53
N LYS A 4 7.52 -10.50 -3.40
CA LYS A 4 7.05 -11.82 -3.82
C LYS A 4 8.14 -12.56 -4.60
N GLY A 5 8.11 -13.87 -4.52
CA GLY A 5 8.99 -14.75 -5.30
C GLY A 5 8.47 -14.99 -6.71
N LYS A 6 9.31 -15.52 -7.59
CA LYS A 6 8.95 -15.91 -8.96
C LYS A 6 8.50 -17.38 -9.05
N SER A 7 8.69 -18.16 -8.00
CA SER A 7 8.31 -19.56 -7.89
C SER A 7 7.64 -19.84 -6.55
N THR A 8 6.96 -20.97 -6.42
CA THR A 8 6.35 -21.39 -5.15
C THR A 8 7.38 -21.49 -4.03
N SER A 9 8.56 -22.04 -4.29
CA SER A 9 9.65 -22.16 -3.32
C SER A 9 10.12 -20.78 -2.84
N GLU A 10 10.36 -19.84 -3.77
CA GLU A 10 10.73 -18.48 -3.42
C GLU A 10 9.64 -17.73 -2.67
N ASN A 11 8.37 -17.97 -3.01
CA ASN A 11 7.26 -17.38 -2.29
C ASN A 11 7.18 -17.85 -0.84
N ILE A 12 7.41 -19.15 -0.59
CA ILE A 12 7.49 -19.70 0.77
C ILE A 12 8.64 -19.03 1.54
N GLU A 13 9.82 -18.95 0.95
CA GLU A 13 10.99 -18.31 1.56
C GLU A 13 10.78 -16.83 1.87
N ARG A 14 9.96 -16.16 1.07
CA ARG A 14 9.64 -14.72 1.21
C ARG A 14 8.30 -14.45 1.88
N ASN A 15 7.73 -15.41 2.58
CA ASN A 15 6.43 -15.31 3.23
C ASN A 15 5.32 -14.78 2.29
N PHE A 16 5.36 -15.15 0.99
CA PHE A 16 4.40 -14.68 -0.03
C PHE A 16 4.32 -13.14 -0.15
N GLY A 17 5.39 -12.43 0.19
CA GLY A 17 5.39 -10.97 0.24
C GLY A 17 4.71 -10.37 1.47
N MET A 18 4.40 -11.16 2.48
CA MET A 18 3.83 -10.72 3.75
C MET A 18 4.93 -10.28 4.71
N PRO A 19 4.98 -8.99 5.12
CA PRO A 19 5.99 -8.52 6.06
C PRO A 19 5.76 -9.05 7.48
N GLU A 20 6.86 -9.34 8.16
CA GLU A 20 6.91 -9.57 9.60
C GLU A 20 7.02 -8.24 10.37
N PRO A 21 6.86 -8.22 11.72
CA PRO A 21 6.89 -7.00 12.52
C PRO A 21 8.15 -6.16 12.31
N GLU A 22 9.28 -6.83 12.13
CA GLU A 22 10.58 -6.20 11.89
C GLU A 22 10.60 -5.40 10.58
N GLY A 23 9.85 -5.85 9.57
CA GLY A 23 9.71 -5.14 8.30
C GLY A 23 9.03 -3.78 8.48
N TYR A 24 7.92 -3.74 9.22
CA TYR A 24 7.19 -2.51 9.55
C TYR A 24 8.03 -1.56 10.41
N ARG A 25 8.67 -2.08 11.47
CA ARG A 25 9.56 -1.28 12.32
C ARG A 25 10.75 -0.71 11.55
N LYS A 26 11.32 -1.48 10.63
CA LYS A 26 12.39 -1.01 9.75
C LYS A 26 11.91 0.11 8.82
N ALA A 27 10.73 -0.05 8.22
CA ALA A 27 10.14 0.96 7.37
C ALA A 27 9.94 2.28 8.15
N LEU A 28 9.29 2.22 9.31
CA LEU A 28 9.07 3.40 10.15
C LEU A 28 10.37 4.09 10.55
N ARG A 29 11.40 3.31 10.91
CA ARG A 29 12.71 3.88 11.23
C ARG A 29 13.31 4.66 10.05
N LEU A 30 13.14 4.15 8.82
CA LEU A 30 13.61 4.84 7.62
C LEU A 30 12.77 6.08 7.31
N MET A 31 11.45 6.03 7.53
CA MET A 31 10.56 7.17 7.38
C MET A 31 10.93 8.32 8.32
N LYS A 32 11.17 8.03 9.61
CA LYS A 32 11.65 9.02 10.59
C LYS A 32 13.03 9.57 10.22
N GLN A 33 13.88 8.77 9.61
CA GLN A 33 15.13 9.27 9.05
C GLN A 33 14.91 10.21 7.87
N ALA A 34 13.99 9.86 6.97
CA ALA A 34 13.64 10.71 5.83
C ALA A 34 13.12 12.07 6.28
N GLU A 35 12.18 12.09 7.24
CA GLU A 35 11.67 13.31 7.86
C GLU A 35 12.80 14.16 8.45
N LYS A 36 13.66 13.56 9.30
CA LYS A 36 14.79 14.26 9.89
C LYS A 36 15.70 14.96 8.88
N PHE A 37 15.82 14.42 7.68
CA PHE A 37 16.63 14.96 6.60
C PHE A 37 15.82 15.67 5.52
N HIS A 38 14.55 15.99 5.79
CA HIS A 38 13.62 16.65 4.87
C HIS A 38 13.56 15.96 3.50
N ARG A 39 13.47 14.63 3.51
CA ARG A 39 13.35 13.79 2.32
C ARG A 39 11.92 13.31 2.17
N PRO A 40 11.33 13.38 0.98
CA PRO A 40 10.02 12.78 0.74
C PRO A 40 10.08 11.26 0.90
N ILE A 41 8.95 10.68 1.23
CA ILE A 41 8.77 9.23 1.38
C ILE A 41 7.91 8.73 0.23
N ILE A 42 8.37 7.69 -0.47
CA ILE A 42 7.59 7.01 -1.49
C ILE A 42 7.52 5.54 -1.10
N CYS A 43 6.30 5.05 -0.89
CA CYS A 43 6.02 3.66 -0.55
C CYS A 43 5.46 2.93 -1.77
N PHE A 44 6.10 1.85 -2.20
CA PHE A 44 5.52 0.92 -3.17
C PHE A 44 4.95 -0.28 -2.41
N VAL A 45 3.64 -0.51 -2.57
CA VAL A 45 2.90 -1.52 -1.80
C VAL A 45 2.47 -2.67 -2.71
N ASP A 46 2.96 -3.87 -2.39
CA ASP A 46 2.53 -5.14 -3.00
C ASP A 46 2.61 -6.25 -1.95
N THR A 47 1.53 -6.40 -1.19
CA THR A 47 1.42 -7.43 -0.16
C THR A 47 -0.03 -7.91 0.00
N PRO A 48 -0.28 -9.22 0.15
CA PRO A 48 -1.61 -9.72 0.48
C PRO A 48 -2.03 -9.41 1.93
N GLY A 49 -1.10 -8.93 2.76
CA GLY A 49 -1.31 -8.58 4.16
C GLY A 49 -0.06 -8.74 5.00
N ALA A 50 -0.18 -8.50 6.29
CA ALA A 50 0.88 -8.79 7.25
C ALA A 50 1.00 -10.30 7.50
N PHE A 51 2.21 -10.79 7.77
CA PHE A 51 2.39 -12.20 8.09
C PHE A 51 1.64 -12.57 9.37
N CYS A 52 0.83 -13.64 9.31
CA CYS A 52 -0.11 -14.04 10.35
C CYS A 52 0.36 -15.24 11.19
N GLY A 53 1.66 -15.51 11.22
CA GLY A 53 2.25 -16.59 12.02
C GLY A 53 2.29 -16.27 13.52
N MET A 54 2.21 -17.31 14.36
CA MET A 54 2.26 -17.18 15.83
C MET A 54 3.49 -16.40 16.29
N GLU A 55 4.65 -16.69 15.72
CA GLU A 55 5.90 -15.99 16.04
C GLU A 55 5.84 -14.50 15.71
N ALA A 56 5.13 -14.10 14.65
CA ALA A 56 4.96 -12.69 14.32
C ALA A 56 4.03 -12.00 15.33
N GLU A 57 2.97 -12.67 15.78
CA GLU A 57 2.09 -12.16 16.84
C GLU A 57 2.83 -11.99 18.16
N GLU A 58 3.65 -12.97 18.56
CA GLU A 58 4.50 -12.90 19.77
C GLU A 58 5.50 -11.74 19.71
N ARG A 59 5.99 -11.38 18.53
CA ARG A 59 6.88 -10.23 18.32
C ARG A 59 6.14 -8.92 18.07
N GLY A 60 4.81 -8.91 18.22
CA GLY A 60 3.99 -7.70 18.17
C GLY A 60 3.66 -7.20 16.77
N GLN A 61 3.10 -8.07 15.91
CA GLN A 61 2.67 -7.72 14.55
C GLN A 61 1.62 -6.60 14.57
N GLY A 62 0.59 -6.75 15.38
CA GLY A 62 -0.46 -5.73 15.52
C GLY A 62 0.06 -4.39 16.03
N GLU A 63 0.99 -4.41 17.01
CA GLU A 63 1.63 -3.20 17.52
C GLU A 63 2.45 -2.49 16.43
N ALA A 64 3.23 -3.26 15.66
CA ALA A 64 4.07 -2.68 14.62
C ALA A 64 3.24 -2.01 13.52
N ILE A 65 2.09 -2.61 13.15
CA ILE A 65 1.13 -2.02 12.21
C ILE A 65 0.51 -0.75 12.80
N ALA A 66 -0.08 -0.84 13.99
CA ALA A 66 -0.73 0.29 14.65
C ALA A 66 0.23 1.48 14.84
N ARG A 67 1.46 1.19 15.17
CA ARG A 67 2.49 2.21 15.32
C ARG A 67 2.84 2.90 14.01
N ASN A 68 2.93 2.15 12.91
CA ASN A 68 3.12 2.76 11.60
C ASN A 68 1.96 3.71 11.26
N LEU A 69 0.71 3.28 11.45
CA LEU A 69 -0.47 4.12 11.20
C LEU A 69 -0.39 5.44 11.99
N TYR A 70 -0.14 5.33 13.29
CA TYR A 70 -0.07 6.49 14.19
C TYR A 70 1.06 7.43 13.84
N GLU A 71 2.27 6.90 13.64
CA GLU A 71 3.45 7.73 13.39
C GLU A 71 3.44 8.35 12.00
N MET A 72 2.99 7.59 10.96
CA MET A 72 2.91 8.10 9.59
C MET A 72 1.92 9.27 9.48
N SER A 73 0.81 9.24 10.22
CA SER A 73 -0.17 10.34 10.20
C SER A 73 0.36 11.66 10.78
N SER A 74 1.52 11.64 11.44
CA SER A 74 2.14 12.82 12.06
C SER A 74 3.47 13.23 11.45
N LEU A 75 3.94 12.53 10.40
CA LEU A 75 5.18 12.90 9.72
C LEU A 75 4.99 14.20 8.92
N GLU A 76 5.92 15.11 9.06
CA GLU A 76 5.90 16.44 8.45
C GLU A 76 6.53 16.48 7.04
N THR A 77 6.98 15.34 6.52
CA THR A 77 7.55 15.22 5.17
C THR A 77 6.54 14.65 4.19
N PRO A 78 6.58 15.02 2.89
CA PRO A 78 5.66 14.46 1.91
C PRO A 78 5.71 12.94 1.82
N ILE A 79 4.55 12.30 1.87
CA ILE A 79 4.40 10.85 1.75
C ILE A 79 3.50 10.53 0.57
N LEU A 80 4.00 9.71 -0.34
CA LEU A 80 3.24 9.12 -1.43
C LEU A 80 3.22 7.61 -1.28
N SER A 81 2.05 6.99 -1.36
CA SER A 81 1.93 5.53 -1.42
C SER A 81 1.38 5.09 -2.77
N VAL A 82 2.03 4.11 -3.40
CA VAL A 82 1.64 3.57 -4.70
C VAL A 82 1.37 2.06 -4.57
N LEU A 83 0.13 1.68 -4.76
CA LEU A 83 -0.30 0.28 -4.78
C LEU A 83 0.06 -0.30 -6.16
N ILE A 84 1.05 -1.20 -6.20
CA ILE A 84 1.60 -1.75 -7.45
C ILE A 84 1.14 -3.19 -7.77
N GLY A 85 0.32 -3.77 -6.90
CA GLY A 85 -0.20 -5.12 -7.05
C GLY A 85 -1.31 -5.37 -6.05
N GLU A 86 -1.06 -6.15 -5.00
CA GLU A 86 -2.02 -6.38 -3.93
C GLU A 86 -1.80 -5.39 -2.78
N GLY A 87 -2.85 -4.71 -2.37
CA GLY A 87 -2.94 -3.95 -1.14
C GLY A 87 -3.87 -4.66 -0.16
N GLY A 88 -3.33 -5.56 0.67
CA GLY A 88 -4.13 -6.40 1.56
C GLY A 88 -4.15 -5.92 3.00
N SER A 89 -5.37 -5.65 3.52
CA SER A 89 -5.65 -5.49 4.94
C SER A 89 -4.80 -4.43 5.66
N GLY A 90 -4.67 -4.55 6.98
CA GLY A 90 -3.84 -3.68 7.80
C GLY A 90 -2.36 -3.70 7.43
N GLY A 91 -1.89 -4.80 6.81
CA GLY A 91 -0.51 -4.90 6.35
C GLY A 91 -0.17 -3.92 5.22
N ALA A 92 -1.08 -3.72 4.29
CA ALA A 92 -0.93 -2.69 3.25
C ALA A 92 -1.21 -1.29 3.82
N LEU A 93 -2.25 -1.15 4.66
CA LEU A 93 -2.63 0.13 5.27
C LEU A 93 -1.48 0.73 6.10
N ALA A 94 -0.70 -0.11 6.80
CA ALA A 94 0.48 0.30 7.55
C ALA A 94 1.58 0.98 6.72
N MET A 95 1.43 1.00 5.39
CA MET A 95 2.33 1.65 4.43
C MET A 95 1.59 2.60 3.49
N ALA A 96 0.26 2.75 3.65
CA ALA A 96 -0.61 3.53 2.78
C ALA A 96 -1.22 4.77 3.46
N VAL A 97 -0.83 5.09 4.68
CA VAL A 97 -1.13 6.39 5.29
C VAL A 97 -0.19 7.43 4.66
N ALA A 98 -0.73 8.25 3.77
CA ALA A 98 0.05 9.13 2.91
C ALA A 98 -0.75 10.39 2.54
N ASP A 99 -0.07 11.43 2.03
CA ASP A 99 -0.73 12.62 1.50
C ASP A 99 -1.52 12.29 0.23
N GLU A 100 -1.00 11.37 -0.59
CA GLU A 100 -1.72 10.79 -1.73
C GLU A 100 -1.48 9.28 -1.79
N VAL A 101 -2.53 8.54 -2.14
CA VAL A 101 -2.47 7.10 -2.44
C VAL A 101 -2.79 6.90 -3.92
N TRP A 102 -1.83 6.38 -4.66
CA TRP A 102 -2.01 6.03 -6.07
C TRP A 102 -2.11 4.52 -6.24
N ILE A 103 -2.68 4.10 -7.34
CA ILE A 103 -2.87 2.68 -7.64
C ILE A 103 -2.57 2.41 -9.12
N LEU A 104 -1.86 1.32 -9.42
CA LEU A 104 -1.77 0.82 -10.79
C LEU A 104 -3.14 0.31 -11.25
N GLU A 105 -3.41 0.40 -12.54
CA GLU A 105 -4.72 0.12 -13.12
C GLU A 105 -5.26 -1.27 -12.77
N ASN A 106 -4.39 -2.28 -12.76
CA ASN A 106 -4.74 -3.67 -12.45
C ASN A 106 -4.47 -4.07 -11.00
N ALA A 107 -3.99 -3.16 -10.16
CA ALA A 107 -3.81 -3.41 -8.74
C ALA A 107 -5.15 -3.40 -7.98
N VAL A 108 -5.16 -4.01 -6.82
CA VAL A 108 -6.33 -4.10 -5.93
C VAL A 108 -5.98 -3.63 -4.53
N TYR A 109 -6.97 -3.06 -3.84
CA TYR A 109 -6.82 -2.67 -2.44
C TYR A 109 -8.07 -3.05 -1.66
N SER A 110 -7.91 -3.79 -0.57
CA SER A 110 -9.04 -4.27 0.24
C SER A 110 -8.63 -4.55 1.68
N ILE A 111 -9.62 -4.48 2.58
CA ILE A 111 -9.41 -4.75 4.01
C ILE A 111 -9.27 -6.25 4.33
N LEU A 112 -9.74 -7.14 3.46
CA LEU A 112 -9.66 -8.60 3.60
C LEU A 112 -9.84 -9.27 2.24
N SER A 113 -9.52 -10.58 2.16
CA SER A 113 -9.73 -11.34 0.94
C SER A 113 -11.21 -11.54 0.62
N PRO A 114 -11.58 -11.73 -0.66
CA PRO A 114 -12.96 -12.07 -1.04
C PRO A 114 -13.50 -13.33 -0.35
N GLU A 115 -12.66 -14.35 -0.13
CA GLU A 115 -13.00 -15.55 0.62
C GLU A 115 -13.32 -15.23 2.07
N GLY A 116 -12.50 -14.40 2.72
CA GLY A 116 -12.72 -13.93 4.09
C GLY A 116 -14.01 -13.12 4.21
N TYR A 117 -14.26 -12.21 3.28
CA TYR A 117 -15.49 -11.43 3.21
C TYR A 117 -16.73 -12.32 3.09
N ALA A 118 -16.70 -13.28 2.15
CA ALA A 118 -17.79 -14.23 1.94
C ALA A 118 -18.02 -15.12 3.18
N ALA A 119 -16.95 -15.59 3.81
CA ALA A 119 -17.04 -16.41 5.02
C ALA A 119 -17.66 -15.65 6.21
N ILE A 120 -17.32 -14.37 6.37
CA ILE A 120 -17.87 -13.53 7.44
C ILE A 120 -19.35 -13.20 7.20
N LEU A 121 -19.70 -12.70 6.02
CA LEU A 121 -21.05 -12.20 5.75
C LEU A 121 -22.05 -13.32 5.40
N TRP A 122 -21.61 -14.31 4.63
CA TRP A 122 -22.51 -15.35 4.13
C TRP A 122 -22.24 -16.73 4.71
N LYS A 123 -21.26 -16.85 5.60
CA LYS A 123 -20.81 -18.12 6.20
C LYS A 123 -20.37 -19.16 5.17
N ASP A 124 -19.95 -18.70 4.00
CA ASP A 124 -19.59 -19.54 2.86
C ASP A 124 -18.47 -18.88 2.03
N GLY A 125 -17.22 -19.30 2.27
CA GLY A 125 -16.05 -18.80 1.56
C GLY A 125 -16.01 -19.14 0.07
N SER A 126 -16.80 -20.10 -0.40
CA SER A 126 -16.88 -20.47 -1.82
C SER A 126 -17.51 -19.37 -2.69
N GLN A 127 -18.20 -18.40 -2.08
CA GLN A 127 -18.80 -17.25 -2.77
C GLN A 127 -17.82 -16.09 -3.03
N ALA A 128 -16.51 -16.36 -3.05
CA ALA A 128 -15.47 -15.35 -3.27
C ALA A 128 -15.68 -14.48 -4.50
N ALA A 129 -16.13 -15.04 -5.62
CA ALA A 129 -16.41 -14.28 -6.84
C ALA A 129 -17.55 -13.25 -6.67
N ARG A 130 -18.56 -13.59 -5.88
CA ARG A 130 -19.66 -12.67 -5.51
C ARG A 130 -19.15 -11.60 -4.54
N ALA A 131 -18.30 -11.99 -3.59
CA ALA A 131 -17.68 -11.09 -2.64
C ALA A 131 -16.81 -10.05 -3.34
N ALA A 132 -15.93 -10.45 -4.25
CA ALA A 132 -15.07 -9.54 -5.00
C ALA A 132 -15.86 -8.44 -5.73
N LYS A 133 -17.02 -8.79 -6.33
CA LYS A 133 -17.91 -7.81 -6.95
C LYS A 133 -18.56 -6.84 -5.95
N ALA A 134 -18.89 -7.33 -4.77
CA ALA A 134 -19.53 -6.51 -3.73
C ALA A 134 -18.52 -5.56 -3.04
N MET A 135 -17.28 -6.00 -2.89
CA MET A 135 -16.21 -5.26 -2.22
C MET A 135 -15.70 -4.06 -3.00
N LYS A 136 -15.87 -4.04 -4.32
CA LYS A 136 -15.41 -2.94 -5.19
C LYS A 136 -13.94 -2.59 -4.94
N LEU A 137 -13.07 -3.58 -5.06
CA LEU A 137 -11.65 -3.50 -4.72
C LEU A 137 -10.73 -3.09 -5.90
N THR A 138 -11.32 -2.81 -7.08
CA THR A 138 -10.55 -2.42 -8.27
C THR A 138 -10.12 -0.96 -8.21
N SER A 139 -9.08 -0.61 -8.97
CA SER A 139 -8.57 0.76 -9.06
C SER A 139 -9.64 1.79 -9.38
N TYR A 140 -10.51 1.48 -10.35
CA TYR A 140 -11.60 2.37 -10.77
C TYR A 140 -12.70 2.53 -9.71
N ASP A 141 -13.04 1.46 -8.99
CA ASP A 141 -14.01 1.52 -7.90
C ASP A 141 -13.47 2.37 -6.74
N LEU A 142 -12.20 2.19 -6.39
CA LEU A 142 -11.53 2.90 -5.31
C LEU A 142 -11.36 4.39 -5.64
N TYR A 143 -10.96 4.71 -6.87
CA TYR A 143 -10.86 6.09 -7.35
C TYR A 143 -12.21 6.80 -7.32
N LYS A 144 -13.27 6.14 -7.80
CA LYS A 144 -14.63 6.68 -7.77
C LYS A 144 -15.15 6.89 -6.36
N ALA A 145 -14.71 6.07 -5.41
CA ALA A 145 -15.08 6.18 -4.00
C ALA A 145 -14.21 7.18 -3.22
N GLY A 146 -13.15 7.74 -3.82
CA GLY A 146 -12.25 8.69 -3.18
C GLY A 146 -11.23 8.06 -2.22
N PHE A 147 -10.96 6.76 -2.36
CA PHE A 147 -9.93 6.08 -1.56
C PHE A 147 -8.53 6.16 -2.17
N VAL A 148 -8.42 6.52 -3.42
CA VAL A 148 -7.15 6.75 -4.11
C VAL A 148 -7.27 7.99 -4.99
N GLU A 149 -6.20 8.80 -5.05
CA GLU A 149 -6.17 10.08 -5.76
C GLU A 149 -5.82 9.92 -7.23
N LYS A 150 -5.18 8.79 -7.61
CA LYS A 150 -4.74 8.60 -9.00
C LYS A 150 -4.67 7.13 -9.39
N ILE A 151 -5.08 6.85 -10.63
CA ILE A 151 -4.84 5.57 -11.30
C ILE A 151 -3.68 5.77 -12.28
N ILE A 152 -2.68 4.90 -12.21
CA ILE A 152 -1.57 4.84 -13.17
C ILE A 152 -1.91 3.75 -14.18
N SER A 153 -2.08 4.13 -15.43
CA SER A 153 -2.44 3.19 -16.50
C SER A 153 -1.34 2.17 -16.76
N GLU A 154 -1.77 0.97 -17.07
CA GLU A 154 -0.91 -0.15 -17.41
C GLU A 154 -1.13 -0.61 -18.86
N PRO A 155 -0.12 -1.16 -19.54
CA PRO A 155 -0.25 -1.61 -20.91
C PRO A 155 -1.05 -2.92 -20.99
N GLU A 156 -1.72 -3.17 -22.12
CA GLU A 156 -2.41 -4.43 -22.38
C GLU A 156 -1.45 -5.64 -22.41
N SER A 157 -0.19 -5.39 -22.76
CA SER A 157 0.87 -6.42 -22.77
C SER A 157 2.16 -5.86 -22.17
N TYR A 158 2.79 -6.65 -21.31
CA TYR A 158 4.04 -6.28 -20.64
C TYR A 158 5.25 -6.66 -21.48
N THR A 159 5.77 -5.69 -22.19
CA THR A 159 7.07 -5.73 -22.89
C THR A 159 8.04 -4.78 -22.18
N LEU A 160 9.33 -4.84 -22.53
CA LEU A 160 10.30 -3.90 -21.97
C LEU A 160 9.92 -2.45 -22.31
N ASP A 161 9.55 -2.20 -23.57
CA ASP A 161 9.20 -0.85 -24.03
C ASP A 161 7.90 -0.33 -23.39
N SER A 162 6.87 -1.20 -23.25
CA SER A 162 5.62 -0.79 -22.61
C SER A 162 5.80 -0.52 -21.10
N MET A 163 6.68 -1.24 -20.44
CA MET A 163 7.05 -0.98 -19.03
C MET A 163 7.82 0.33 -18.88
N MET A 164 8.68 0.69 -19.83
CA MET A 164 9.36 2.00 -19.80
C MET A 164 8.36 3.14 -19.82
N ASN A 165 7.30 3.05 -20.62
CA ASN A 165 6.23 4.05 -20.63
C ASN A 165 5.52 4.19 -19.27
N VAL A 166 5.34 3.08 -18.54
CA VAL A 166 4.77 3.11 -17.17
C VAL A 166 5.74 3.80 -16.21
N PHE A 167 7.04 3.53 -16.33
CA PHE A 167 8.06 4.18 -15.48
C PHE A 167 8.18 5.66 -15.77
N ASP A 168 8.18 6.07 -17.03
CA ASP A 168 8.22 7.48 -17.44
C ASP A 168 6.99 8.23 -16.91
N ASN A 169 5.80 7.62 -17.02
CA ASN A 169 4.57 8.18 -16.47
C ASN A 169 4.62 8.31 -14.95
N LEU A 170 5.12 7.29 -14.25
CA LEU A 170 5.31 7.34 -12.79
C LEU A 170 6.30 8.45 -12.41
N GLU A 171 7.44 8.55 -13.08
CA GLU A 171 8.47 9.55 -12.82
C GLU A 171 7.92 10.96 -12.98
N GLU A 172 7.20 11.23 -14.07
CA GLU A 172 6.58 12.54 -14.33
C GLU A 172 5.56 12.88 -13.23
N ASN A 173 4.68 11.96 -12.89
CA ASN A 173 3.66 12.19 -11.86
C ASN A 173 4.27 12.35 -10.46
N ILE A 174 5.27 11.55 -10.09
CA ILE A 174 5.98 11.68 -8.81
C ILE A 174 6.68 13.04 -8.75
N SER A 175 7.32 13.46 -9.83
CA SER A 175 7.96 14.77 -9.90
C SER A 175 6.96 15.91 -9.70
N ALA A 176 5.79 15.83 -10.33
CA ALA A 176 4.71 16.80 -10.15
C ALA A 176 4.17 16.80 -8.71
N PHE A 177 3.97 15.64 -8.09
CA PHE A 177 3.59 15.52 -6.68
C PHE A 177 4.60 16.20 -5.76
N LEU A 178 5.89 15.94 -5.96
CA LEU A 178 6.95 16.53 -5.14
C LEU A 178 7.02 18.06 -5.31
N GLU A 179 6.86 18.60 -6.52
CA GLU A 179 6.81 20.04 -6.75
C GLU A 179 5.58 20.69 -6.09
N ASN A 180 4.43 20.03 -6.12
CA ASN A 180 3.23 20.54 -5.46
C ASN A 180 3.37 20.49 -3.93
N SER A 181 3.93 19.42 -3.40
CA SER A 181 4.16 19.26 -1.95
C SER A 181 5.10 20.32 -1.37
N LYS A 182 6.03 20.87 -2.16
CA LYS A 182 6.89 21.98 -1.73
C LYS A 182 6.12 23.28 -1.46
N LYS A 183 4.91 23.42 -2.02
CA LYS A 183 4.06 24.62 -1.85
C LYS A 183 3.20 24.55 -0.59
N MET A 184 3.06 23.37 0.00
CA MET A 184 2.28 23.14 1.21
C MET A 184 3.15 23.38 2.45
N THR A 185 2.58 23.99 3.47
CA THR A 185 3.20 24.09 4.79
C THR A 185 3.17 22.74 5.49
N GLU A 186 4.05 22.53 6.46
CA GLU A 186 4.07 21.30 7.30
C GLU A 186 2.71 21.04 7.96
N LYS A 187 2.07 22.09 8.45
CA LYS A 187 0.75 21.99 9.06
C LYS A 187 -0.34 21.56 8.07
N GLU A 188 -0.36 22.12 6.87
CA GLU A 188 -1.32 21.74 5.83
C GLU A 188 -1.15 20.27 5.41
N ARG A 189 0.07 19.73 5.42
CA ARG A 189 0.33 18.32 5.14
C ARG A 189 -0.23 17.41 6.22
N VAL A 190 0.06 17.69 7.50
CA VAL A 190 -0.46 16.88 8.62
C VAL A 190 -1.99 16.92 8.67
N ASP A 191 -2.59 18.07 8.40
CA ASP A 191 -4.05 18.21 8.33
C ASP A 191 -4.65 17.44 7.11
N HIS A 192 -3.88 17.24 6.04
CA HIS A 192 -4.29 16.50 4.84
C HIS A 192 -4.18 14.97 5.00
N THR A 193 -3.12 14.49 5.67
CA THR A 193 -2.94 13.07 6.03
C THR A 193 -3.79 12.65 7.22
N GLY A 194 -4.23 13.59 8.03
CA GLY A 194 -5.09 13.35 9.17
C GLY A 194 -6.48 12.93 8.72
N VAL A 195 -6.89 11.75 9.16
CA VAL A 195 -8.24 11.22 9.00
C VAL A 195 -9.25 12.27 9.45
N SER A 196 -9.84 12.97 8.48
CA SER A 196 -11.03 13.81 8.70
C SER A 196 -12.27 12.93 8.81
#